data_906734e8533d9c73327d5ef7b32e277a
#
_entry.id   906734e8533d9c73327d5ef7b32e277a
#
_cell.length_a   1.000
_cell.length_b   1.000
_cell.length_c   1.000
_cell.angle_alpha   90.00
_cell.angle_beta   90.00
_cell.angle_gamma   90.00
#
_symmetry.space_group_name_H-M   'P 1'
#
loop_
_entity.id
_entity.type
_entity.pdbx_description
1 polymer ?
#
loop_
_entity_poly.entity_id
_entity_poly.type
_entity_poly.pdbx_seq_one_letter_code
_entity_poly.pdbx_strand_id
1 'polypeptide(L)'
;IQNFANQLLITMDDLTKSKRECISDVVLQNLKPLSITERPFHCTNLKKKEWFVKDELQGWEEDNGEKLLKNAEYGIQKQWVREFERRYPGWMGDADLRERYIKIAGSTTSTLTDTIKLKLLRELANETTLNNEIIG
;
A
#
# COMPACT_ATOMS: atom_id res chain seq x y z
N ILE A 1 -3.16 -11.57 0.09
CA ILE A 1 -2.52 -10.25 0.25
C ILE A 1 -1.16 -10.19 -0.45
N GLN A 2 -0.40 -11.29 -0.47
CA GLN A 2 0.90 -11.33 -1.13
C GLN A 2 0.79 -11.10 -2.64
N ASN A 3 -0.16 -11.75 -3.30
CA ASN A 3 -0.38 -11.55 -4.74
C ASN A 3 -0.78 -10.12 -5.04
N PHE A 4 -1.65 -9.54 -4.23
CA PHE A 4 -2.04 -8.13 -4.36
C PHE A 4 -0.83 -7.21 -4.26
N ALA A 5 0.02 -7.42 -3.25
CA ALA A 5 1.24 -6.63 -3.04
C ALA A 5 2.22 -6.75 -4.22
N ASN A 6 2.38 -7.97 -4.75
CA ASN A 6 3.28 -8.22 -5.87
C ASN A 6 2.81 -7.62 -7.20
N GLN A 7 1.55 -7.25 -7.30
CA GLN A 7 0.93 -6.73 -8.52
C GLN A 7 0.54 -5.25 -8.41
N LEU A 8 0.96 -4.55 -7.36
CA LEU A 8 0.65 -3.14 -7.18
C LEU A 8 1.14 -2.32 -8.36
N LEU A 9 0.26 -1.51 -8.93
CA LEU A 9 0.58 -0.53 -9.95
C LEU A 9 0.86 0.81 -9.28
N ILE A 10 2.02 1.37 -9.56
CA ILE A 10 2.53 2.59 -8.95
C ILE A 10 2.82 3.60 -10.06
N THR A 11 2.52 4.88 -9.83
CA THR A 11 2.88 5.96 -10.74
C THR A 11 4.01 6.80 -10.15
N MET A 12 4.70 7.55 -10.99
CA MET A 12 5.73 8.48 -10.51
C MET A 12 5.13 9.56 -9.60
N ASP A 13 3.88 9.96 -9.86
CA ASP A 13 3.17 10.92 -9.01
C ASP A 13 3.02 10.39 -7.57
N ASP A 14 2.69 9.10 -7.42
CA ASP A 14 2.61 8.47 -6.10
C ASP A 14 3.93 8.58 -5.34
N LEU A 15 5.05 8.45 -6.04
CA LEU A 15 6.38 8.47 -5.44
C LEU A 15 6.85 9.86 -5.00
N THR A 16 6.15 10.92 -5.42
CA THR A 16 6.45 12.29 -4.97
C THR A 16 5.75 12.66 -3.67
N LYS A 17 4.83 11.84 -3.21
CA LYS A 17 4.03 12.07 -2.00
C LYS A 17 4.78 11.60 -0.75
N SER A 18 4.29 11.99 0.42
CA SER A 18 4.79 11.42 1.67
C SER A 18 4.58 9.91 1.69
N LYS A 19 5.36 9.20 2.50
CA LYS A 19 5.24 7.74 2.57
C LYS A 19 3.81 7.30 2.92
N ARG A 20 3.15 7.97 3.87
CA ARG A 20 1.78 7.66 4.26
C ARG A 20 0.81 7.87 3.10
N GLU A 21 0.88 9.00 2.43
CA GLU A 21 0.00 9.29 1.29
C GLU A 21 0.24 8.33 0.13
N CYS A 22 1.50 8.02 -0.14
CA CYS A 22 1.87 7.06 -1.19
C CYS A 22 1.24 5.69 -0.92
N ILE A 23 1.41 5.15 0.28
CA ILE A 23 0.84 3.84 0.64
C ILE A 23 -0.69 3.87 0.52
N SER A 24 -1.33 4.88 1.11
CA SER A 24 -2.79 5.01 1.07
C SER A 24 -3.30 5.07 -0.36
N ASP A 25 -2.75 5.96 -1.17
CA ASP A 25 -3.20 6.17 -2.55
C ASP A 25 -2.94 4.94 -3.43
N VAL A 26 -1.77 4.33 -3.32
CA VAL A 26 -1.43 3.13 -4.10
C VAL A 26 -2.37 1.98 -3.74
N VAL A 27 -2.56 1.72 -2.46
CA VAL A 27 -3.44 0.62 -2.01
C VAL A 27 -4.88 0.86 -2.48
N LEU A 28 -5.42 2.05 -2.25
CA LEU A 28 -6.81 2.36 -2.61
C LEU A 28 -7.02 2.35 -4.13
N GLN A 29 -6.08 2.85 -4.91
CA GLN A 29 -6.14 2.80 -6.38
C GLN A 29 -6.16 1.36 -6.89
N ASN A 30 -5.38 0.49 -6.28
CA ASN A 30 -5.29 -0.91 -6.70
C ASN A 30 -6.49 -1.74 -6.22
N LEU A 31 -7.26 -1.26 -5.26
CA LEU A 31 -8.51 -1.90 -4.84
C LEU A 31 -9.69 -1.56 -5.76
N LYS A 32 -9.66 -0.42 -6.43
CA LYS A 32 -10.80 0.06 -7.24
C LYS A 32 -11.33 -0.96 -8.26
N PRO A 33 -10.47 -1.66 -9.04
CA PRO A 33 -10.97 -2.62 -10.01
C PRO A 33 -11.47 -3.92 -9.39
N LEU A 34 -11.28 -4.13 -8.08
CA LEU A 34 -11.65 -5.37 -7.41
C LEU A 34 -13.04 -5.26 -6.81
N SER A 35 -13.85 -6.32 -6.98
CA SER A 35 -15.10 -6.44 -6.24
C SER A 35 -14.81 -6.72 -4.76
N ILE A 36 -15.82 -6.58 -3.90
CA ILE A 36 -15.66 -6.82 -2.45
C ILE A 36 -15.11 -8.22 -2.19
N THR A 37 -15.58 -9.22 -2.93
CA THR A 37 -15.15 -10.61 -2.76
C THR A 37 -13.73 -10.87 -3.24
N GLU A 38 -13.18 -10.01 -4.10
CA GLU A 38 -11.82 -10.13 -4.62
C GLU A 38 -10.79 -9.38 -3.80
N ARG A 39 -11.22 -8.51 -2.88
CA ARG A 39 -10.31 -7.71 -2.08
C ARG A 39 -9.50 -8.58 -1.11
N PRO A 40 -8.19 -8.33 -0.98
CA PRO A 40 -7.32 -9.17 -0.15
C PRO A 40 -7.41 -8.86 1.34
N PHE A 41 -8.15 -7.84 1.74
CA PHE A 41 -8.34 -7.47 3.14
C PHE A 41 -9.64 -6.70 3.34
N HIS A 42 -10.13 -6.72 4.57
CA HIS A 42 -11.30 -5.96 4.99
C HIS A 42 -11.11 -5.46 6.42
N CYS A 43 -11.69 -4.32 6.71
CA CYS A 43 -11.88 -3.85 8.09
C CYS A 43 -13.32 -4.18 8.47
N THR A 44 -13.52 -4.98 9.51
CA THR A 44 -14.86 -5.40 9.94
C THR A 44 -15.41 -4.54 11.06
N ASN A 45 -14.55 -3.81 11.76
CA ASN A 45 -14.97 -2.92 12.85
C ASN A 45 -14.05 -1.71 12.91
N LEU A 46 -14.56 -0.57 12.46
CA LEU A 46 -13.79 0.67 12.40
C LEU A 46 -13.33 1.13 13.80
N LYS A 47 -14.19 0.99 14.82
CA LYS A 47 -13.88 1.43 16.18
C LYS A 47 -12.81 0.58 16.84
N LYS A 48 -12.88 -0.73 16.66
CA LYS A 48 -11.93 -1.69 17.24
C LYS A 48 -10.73 -1.92 16.32
N LYS A 49 -10.78 -1.41 15.10
CA LYS A 49 -9.72 -1.59 14.07
C LYS A 49 -9.40 -3.06 13.85
N GLU A 50 -10.46 -3.86 13.72
CA GLU A 50 -10.32 -5.28 13.40
C GLU A 50 -10.16 -5.45 11.90
N TRP A 51 -9.07 -6.09 11.51
CA TRP A 51 -8.73 -6.36 10.13
C TRP A 51 -8.74 -7.85 9.87
N PHE A 52 -9.12 -8.21 8.66
CA PHE A 52 -8.93 -9.56 8.15
C PHE A 52 -8.17 -9.45 6.84
N VAL A 53 -7.10 -10.24 6.73
CA VAL A 53 -6.27 -10.28 5.52
C VAL A 53 -6.27 -11.69 4.98
N LYS A 54 -6.25 -11.82 3.65
CA LYS A 54 -6.20 -13.11 2.99
C LYS A 54 -4.76 -13.48 2.68
N ASP A 55 -4.24 -14.42 3.45
CA ASP A 55 -2.95 -15.04 3.19
C ASP A 55 -3.09 -16.05 2.05
N GLU A 56 -2.15 -16.04 1.10
CA GLU A 56 -2.23 -16.90 -0.09
C GLU A 56 -2.12 -18.40 0.25
N LEU A 57 -1.48 -18.72 1.38
CA LEU A 57 -1.30 -20.10 1.82
C LEU A 57 -2.29 -20.51 2.90
N GLN A 58 -2.60 -19.61 3.82
CA GLN A 58 -3.37 -19.93 5.03
C GLN A 58 -4.83 -19.44 4.99
N GLY A 59 -5.20 -18.67 3.96
CA GLY A 59 -6.54 -18.12 3.84
C GLY A 59 -6.74 -16.88 4.72
N TRP A 60 -7.99 -16.63 5.08
CA TRP A 60 -8.35 -15.44 5.88
C TRP A 60 -7.85 -15.58 7.31
N GLU A 61 -7.19 -14.54 7.80
CA GLU A 61 -6.70 -14.46 9.19
C GLU A 61 -6.94 -13.07 9.77
N GLU A 62 -7.10 -13.01 11.08
CA GLU A 62 -7.17 -11.76 11.79
C GLU A 62 -5.83 -11.05 11.75
N ASP A 63 -5.88 -9.72 11.68
CA ASP A 63 -4.70 -8.87 11.67
C ASP A 63 -5.01 -7.56 12.39
N ASN A 64 -4.01 -6.99 13.03
CA ASN A 64 -4.11 -5.67 13.66
C ASN A 64 -3.64 -4.55 12.72
N GLY A 65 -3.49 -4.84 11.44
CA GLY A 65 -2.97 -3.92 10.43
C GLY A 65 -1.50 -4.13 10.11
N GLU A 66 -0.76 -4.86 10.93
CA GLU A 66 0.69 -5.08 10.73
C GLU A 66 0.99 -5.84 9.45
N LYS A 67 0.31 -6.95 9.21
CA LYS A 67 0.53 -7.76 8.01
C LYS A 67 0.10 -7.00 6.75
N LEU A 68 -1.03 -6.29 6.84
CA LEU A 68 -1.52 -5.44 5.76
C LEU A 68 -0.47 -4.41 5.37
N LEU A 69 0.03 -3.64 6.34
CA LEU A 69 1.01 -2.57 6.08
C LEU A 69 2.35 -3.11 5.60
N LYS A 70 2.83 -4.21 6.19
CA LYS A 70 4.06 -4.87 5.75
C LYS A 70 4.01 -5.28 4.29
N ASN A 71 2.90 -5.88 3.87
CA ASN A 71 2.74 -6.29 2.49
C ASN A 71 2.64 -5.09 1.54
N ALA A 72 1.93 -4.03 1.94
CA ALA A 72 1.83 -2.81 1.15
C ALA A 72 3.22 -2.15 0.98
N GLU A 73 3.97 -2.00 2.05
CA GLU A 73 5.33 -1.44 1.99
C GLU A 73 6.23 -2.27 1.10
N TYR A 74 6.22 -3.59 1.29
CA TYR A 74 7.04 -4.50 0.50
C TYR A 74 6.70 -4.40 -0.99
N GLY A 75 5.41 -4.36 -1.32
CA GLY A 75 4.97 -4.25 -2.71
C GLY A 75 5.45 -2.95 -3.36
N ILE A 76 5.35 -1.83 -2.64
CA ILE A 76 5.82 -0.53 -3.13
C ILE A 76 7.34 -0.54 -3.30
N GLN A 77 8.09 -1.03 -2.32
CA GLN A 77 9.54 -1.11 -2.39
C GLN A 77 10.01 -1.97 -3.58
N LYS A 78 9.28 -3.04 -3.87
CA LYS A 78 9.61 -3.93 -4.98
C LYS A 78 9.31 -3.30 -6.34
N GLN A 79 8.23 -2.53 -6.46
CA GLN A 79 7.74 -2.04 -7.74
C GLN A 79 8.28 -0.65 -8.12
N TRP A 80 8.64 0.21 -7.17
CA TRP A 80 8.97 1.58 -7.49
C TRP A 80 10.25 1.71 -8.34
N VAL A 81 11.24 0.85 -8.11
CA VAL A 81 12.48 0.87 -8.89
C VAL A 81 12.20 0.60 -10.36
N ARG A 82 11.36 -0.40 -10.63
CA ARG A 82 10.95 -0.75 -12.00
C ARG A 82 10.24 0.42 -12.67
N GLU A 83 9.32 1.06 -11.96
CA GLU A 83 8.57 2.20 -12.50
C GLU A 83 9.50 3.39 -12.76
N PHE A 84 10.44 3.66 -11.86
CA PHE A 84 11.42 4.72 -12.03
C PHE A 84 12.30 4.47 -13.28
N GLU A 85 12.83 3.26 -13.41
CA GLU A 85 13.68 2.87 -14.54
C GLU A 85 12.91 2.88 -15.85
N ARG A 86 11.64 2.46 -15.84
CA ARG A 86 10.78 2.51 -17.01
C ARG A 86 10.55 3.95 -17.46
N ARG A 87 10.32 4.85 -16.53
CA ARG A 87 10.04 6.26 -16.82
C ARG A 87 11.30 7.03 -17.21
N TYR A 88 12.43 6.69 -16.58
CA TYR A 88 13.71 7.37 -16.77
C TYR A 88 14.84 6.37 -17.07
N PRO A 89 14.88 5.77 -18.26
CA PRO A 89 15.83 4.68 -18.55
C PRO A 89 17.30 5.11 -18.48
N GLY A 90 17.61 6.38 -18.64
CA GLY A 90 19.00 6.90 -18.56
C GLY A 90 19.34 7.60 -17.26
N TRP A 91 18.62 7.31 -16.18
CA TRP A 91 18.69 8.09 -14.94
C TRP A 91 20.09 8.11 -14.29
N MET A 92 20.88 7.05 -14.43
CA MET A 92 22.22 7.00 -13.82
C MET A 92 23.17 8.06 -14.38
N GLY A 93 22.96 8.49 -15.63
CA GLY A 93 23.74 9.54 -16.27
C GLY A 93 23.28 10.96 -15.98
N ASP A 94 22.19 11.14 -15.23
CA ASP A 94 21.56 12.44 -14.98
C ASP A 94 21.63 12.74 -13.47
N ALA A 95 22.30 13.83 -13.11
CA ALA A 95 22.50 14.20 -11.70
C ALA A 95 21.19 14.47 -10.96
N ASP A 96 20.23 15.15 -11.62
CA ASP A 96 18.93 15.48 -11.03
C ASP A 96 18.10 14.21 -10.80
N LEU A 97 18.13 13.28 -11.74
CA LEU A 97 17.41 12.02 -11.63
C LEU A 97 18.04 11.11 -10.56
N ARG A 98 19.38 11.09 -10.44
CA ARG A 98 20.05 10.36 -9.34
C ARG A 98 19.62 10.90 -7.98
N GLU A 99 19.56 12.21 -7.83
CA GLU A 99 19.11 12.86 -6.58
C GLU A 99 17.66 12.47 -6.28
N ARG A 100 16.79 12.49 -7.27
CA ARG A 100 15.39 12.08 -7.13
C ARG A 100 15.28 10.61 -6.72
N TYR A 101 16.07 9.73 -7.33
CA TYR A 101 16.12 8.31 -6.97
C TYR A 101 16.48 8.12 -5.49
N ILE A 102 17.53 8.80 -5.03
CA ILE A 102 17.98 8.72 -3.62
C ILE A 102 16.88 9.20 -2.68
N LYS A 103 16.20 10.27 -3.03
CA LYS A 103 15.11 10.81 -2.21
C LYS A 103 13.94 9.83 -2.09
N ILE A 104 13.55 9.20 -3.20
CA ILE A 104 12.48 8.19 -3.19
C ILE A 104 12.92 6.97 -2.38
N ALA A 105 14.14 6.48 -2.58
CA ALA A 105 14.68 5.35 -1.84
C ALA A 105 14.65 5.62 -0.32
N GLY A 106 15.07 6.81 0.09
CA GLY A 106 15.03 7.21 1.51
C GLY A 106 13.62 7.24 2.06
N SER A 107 12.66 7.77 1.30
CA SER A 107 11.26 7.82 1.72
C SER A 107 10.65 6.43 1.84
N THR A 108 10.86 5.56 0.85
CA THR A 108 10.24 4.22 0.84
C THR A 108 10.82 3.30 1.91
N THR A 109 12.07 3.50 2.32
CA THR A 109 12.71 2.69 3.36
C THR A 109 12.62 3.29 4.76
N SER A 110 12.07 4.50 4.90
CA SER A 110 11.89 5.13 6.21
C SER A 110 10.89 4.34 7.04
N THR A 111 11.09 4.36 8.38
CA THR A 111 10.20 3.65 9.30
C THR A 111 8.91 4.46 9.50
N LEU A 112 7.77 3.78 9.44
CA LEU A 112 6.49 4.37 9.82
C LEU A 112 6.41 4.42 11.35
N THR A 113 6.15 5.61 11.89
CA THR A 113 5.88 5.76 13.32
C THR A 113 4.52 5.17 13.67
N ASP A 114 4.30 4.85 14.93
CA ASP A 114 2.99 4.31 15.37
C ASP A 114 1.85 5.30 15.08
N THR A 115 2.09 6.59 15.26
CA THR A 115 1.10 7.63 14.95
C THR A 115 0.72 7.64 13.47
N ILE A 116 1.71 7.53 12.59
CA ILE A 116 1.48 7.49 11.14
C ILE A 116 0.77 6.21 10.74
N LYS A 117 1.15 5.06 11.31
CA LYS A 117 0.47 3.78 11.09
C LYS A 117 -1.02 3.87 11.43
N LEU A 118 -1.35 4.48 12.56
CA LEU A 118 -2.75 4.65 12.98
C LEU A 118 -3.53 5.52 12.00
N LYS A 119 -2.95 6.61 11.52
CA LYS A 119 -3.58 7.48 10.53
C LYS A 119 -3.83 6.73 9.22
N LEU A 120 -2.82 6.00 8.77
CA LEU A 120 -2.89 5.22 7.54
C LEU A 120 -3.97 4.13 7.62
N LEU A 121 -4.00 3.38 8.72
CA LEU A 121 -5.02 2.34 8.92
C LEU A 121 -6.42 2.94 8.98
N ARG A 122 -6.58 4.12 9.57
CA ARG A 122 -7.87 4.83 9.60
C ARG A 122 -8.32 5.21 8.19
N GLU A 123 -7.42 5.73 7.37
CA GLU A 123 -7.72 6.08 5.98
C GLU A 123 -8.17 4.86 5.19
N LEU A 124 -7.42 3.76 5.32
CA LEU A 124 -7.76 2.51 4.65
C LEU A 124 -9.08 1.92 5.17
N ALA A 125 -9.32 2.00 6.47
CA ALA A 125 -10.55 1.50 7.09
C ALA A 125 -11.78 2.24 6.58
N ASN A 126 -11.71 3.55 6.43
CA ASN A 126 -12.84 4.35 5.94
C ASN A 126 -13.33 3.89 4.56
N GLU A 127 -12.42 3.41 3.72
CA GLU A 127 -12.72 2.99 2.35
C GLU A 127 -13.00 1.49 2.23
N THR A 128 -12.66 0.70 3.24
CA THR A 128 -12.69 -0.77 3.13
C THR A 128 -13.50 -1.46 4.23
N THR A 129 -14.13 -0.70 5.13
CA THR A 129 -14.97 -1.28 6.19
C THR A 129 -16.23 -1.89 5.58
N LEU A 130 -16.48 -3.15 5.92
CA LEU A 130 -17.73 -3.81 5.59
C LEU A 130 -18.82 -3.30 6.51
N ASN A 131 -19.98 -2.99 5.96
CA ASN A 131 -21.13 -2.54 6.74
C ASN A 131 -22.37 -3.39 6.43
N ASN A 132 -23.43 -3.19 7.21
CA ASN A 132 -24.66 -3.98 7.07
C ASN A 132 -25.34 -3.81 5.71
N GLU A 133 -25.17 -2.69 5.03
CA GLU A 133 -25.73 -2.45 3.71
C GLU A 133 -25.07 -3.34 2.66
N ILE A 134 -23.79 -3.66 2.87
CA ILE A 134 -23.02 -4.48 1.92
C ILE A 134 -23.20 -5.97 2.21
N ILE A 135 -23.16 -6.35 3.49
CA ILE A 135 -23.17 -7.75 3.92
C ILE A 135 -24.54 -8.22 4.43
N GLY A 136 -25.43 -7.33 4.69
CA GLY A 136 -26.81 -7.63 5.06
C GLY A 136 -27.67 -7.87 3.85
#